data_5c6c32820f717b53da839af6064e943d
#
_entry.id   5c6c32820f717b53da839af6064e943d
#
_cell.length_a   1.000
_cell.length_b   1.000
_cell.length_c   1.000
_cell.angle_alpha   90.00
_cell.angle_beta   90.00
_cell.angle_gamma   90.00
#
_symmetry.space_group_name_H-M   'P 1'
#
loop_
_entity.id
_entity.type
_entity.pdbx_description
1 polymer ?
#
loop_
_entity_poly.entity_id
_entity_poly.type
_entity_poly.pdbx_seq_one_letter_code
_entity_poly.pdbx_strand_id
1 'polypeptide(L)'
;MNPGTTLRLILGDQLNPRHTWFEQQRDDVLYVFMEMRQETDYVLHHAQKVIAIFAAMRELARQLRAAGHSVYYLSIDDPDNRQALPDNLDTLIVRFSVRVLEYQAPDEWRLDAQLANYARRQSIPCRMVDSEHFYTLRDEAGRLFSGRRQWVMEHFYRHMRVQHRVLINDD
;
A
#
# COMPACT_ATOMS: atom_id res chain seq x y z
N MET A 1 -19.27 20.50 10.53
CA MET A 1 -17.85 20.14 10.70
C MET A 1 -17.49 19.30 9.50
N ASN A 2 -16.55 19.75 8.67
CA ASN A 2 -16.03 18.87 7.60
C ASN A 2 -15.45 17.61 8.27
N PRO A 3 -15.87 16.40 7.88
CA PRO A 3 -15.20 15.20 8.33
C PRO A 3 -13.72 15.35 7.92
N GLY A 4 -12.80 15.18 8.87
CA GLY A 4 -11.38 15.40 8.59
C GLY A 4 -10.89 14.44 7.51
N THR A 5 -9.92 14.88 6.72
CA THR A 5 -9.37 14.11 5.59
C THR A 5 -8.69 12.82 6.06
N THR A 6 -9.04 11.69 5.47
CA THR A 6 -8.29 10.44 5.54
C THR A 6 -7.30 10.40 4.36
N LEU A 7 -6.00 10.33 4.66
CA LEU A 7 -4.97 10.13 3.64
C LEU A 7 -4.74 8.64 3.44
N ARG A 8 -4.85 8.15 2.21
CA ARG A 8 -4.54 6.79 1.79
C ARG A 8 -3.29 6.76 0.94
N LEU A 9 -2.20 6.26 1.52
CA LEU A 9 -0.93 6.11 0.82
C LEU A 9 -0.97 4.88 -0.08
N ILE A 10 -0.51 5.04 -1.34
CA ILE A 10 -0.31 3.96 -2.31
C ILE A 10 1.15 3.96 -2.73
N LEU A 11 1.83 2.83 -2.53
CA LEU A 11 3.22 2.61 -2.92
C LEU A 11 3.31 2.14 -4.38
N GLY A 12 4.52 2.18 -4.94
CA GLY A 12 4.76 1.85 -6.34
C GLY A 12 4.57 0.39 -6.73
N ASP A 13 4.48 -0.51 -5.76
CA ASP A 13 4.16 -1.94 -5.92
C ASP A 13 2.71 -2.29 -5.58
N GLN A 14 1.88 -1.31 -5.16
CA GLN A 14 0.51 -1.49 -4.71
C GLN A 14 -0.52 -1.00 -5.75
N LEU A 15 -0.29 -1.32 -7.02
CA LEU A 15 -1.03 -0.75 -8.15
C LEU A 15 -2.19 -1.64 -8.62
N ASN A 16 -2.90 -2.31 -7.69
CA ASN A 16 -4.08 -3.10 -7.99
C ASN A 16 -5.33 -2.21 -8.13
N PRO A 17 -5.89 -2.03 -9.34
CA PRO A 17 -7.07 -1.19 -9.53
C PRO A 17 -8.37 -1.80 -8.95
N ARG A 18 -8.32 -3.07 -8.51
CA ARG A 18 -9.46 -3.79 -7.92
C ARG A 18 -9.39 -3.86 -6.39
N HIS A 19 -8.45 -3.15 -5.76
CA HIS A 19 -8.38 -3.09 -4.31
C HIS A 19 -9.68 -2.51 -3.73
N THR A 20 -10.18 -3.07 -2.64
CA THR A 20 -11.44 -2.67 -2.01
C THR A 20 -11.52 -1.20 -1.65
N TRP A 21 -10.40 -0.52 -1.48
CA TRP A 21 -10.36 0.93 -1.26
C TRP A 21 -11.03 1.74 -2.38
N PHE A 22 -11.09 1.22 -3.60
CA PHE A 22 -11.59 1.91 -4.78
C PHE A 22 -13.04 1.58 -5.11
N GLU A 23 -13.69 0.70 -4.36
CA GLU A 23 -15.09 0.30 -4.62
C GLU A 23 -16.08 1.45 -4.41
N GLN A 24 -15.77 2.37 -3.49
CA GLN A 24 -16.65 3.48 -3.15
C GLN A 24 -15.92 4.80 -3.21
N GLN A 25 -16.54 5.79 -3.88
CA GLN A 25 -16.08 7.18 -3.81
C GLN A 25 -16.39 7.76 -2.43
N ARG A 26 -15.42 8.49 -1.88
CA ARG A 26 -15.54 9.16 -0.58
C ARG A 26 -14.91 10.53 -0.64
N ASP A 27 -15.66 11.55 -0.28
CA ASP A 27 -15.21 12.96 -0.28
C ASP A 27 -14.20 13.27 0.83
N ASP A 28 -14.15 12.43 1.88
CA ASP A 28 -13.24 12.55 3.02
C ASP A 28 -11.92 11.77 2.81
N VAL A 29 -11.71 11.15 1.65
CA VAL A 29 -10.51 10.35 1.33
C VAL A 29 -9.67 11.03 0.26
N LEU A 30 -8.37 11.15 0.54
CA LEU A 30 -7.36 11.58 -0.41
C LEU A 30 -6.36 10.45 -0.66
N TYR A 31 -6.32 9.94 -1.87
CA TYR A 31 -5.30 8.98 -2.31
C TYR A 31 -4.02 9.72 -2.68
N VAL A 32 -2.88 9.23 -2.19
CA VAL A 32 -1.59 9.87 -2.40
C VAL A 32 -0.60 8.91 -3.04
N PHE A 33 0.01 9.35 -4.13
CA PHE A 33 1.12 8.70 -4.83
C PHE A 33 2.34 9.60 -4.77
N MET A 34 3.52 9.03 -4.60
CA MET A 34 4.77 9.77 -4.52
C MET A 34 5.89 9.05 -5.28
N GLU A 35 6.42 9.69 -6.31
CA GLU A 35 7.68 9.28 -6.93
C GLU A 35 8.83 9.85 -6.08
N MET A 36 9.71 9.02 -5.54
CA MET A 36 10.74 9.49 -4.59
C MET A 36 12.10 8.89 -4.90
N ARG A 37 13.15 9.68 -4.71
CA ARG A 37 14.53 9.19 -4.79
C ARG A 37 14.86 8.16 -3.73
N GLN A 38 14.22 8.21 -2.58
CA GLN A 38 14.33 7.17 -1.57
C GLN A 38 14.09 5.76 -2.14
N GLU A 39 13.19 5.63 -3.13
CA GLU A 39 12.85 4.33 -3.74
C GLU A 39 13.70 4.00 -4.97
N THR A 40 14.41 4.96 -5.53
CA THR A 40 15.25 4.77 -6.72
C THR A 40 16.73 4.72 -6.43
N ASP A 41 17.19 5.30 -5.31
CA ASP A 41 18.61 5.55 -5.05
C ASP A 41 19.22 4.59 -4.00
N TYR A 42 18.42 3.79 -3.27
CA TYR A 42 18.94 2.85 -2.25
C TYR A 42 19.75 1.69 -2.85
N VAL A 43 19.50 1.34 -4.12
CA VAL A 43 20.30 0.43 -4.96
C VAL A 43 20.26 0.94 -6.40
N LEU A 44 21.25 0.55 -7.20
CA LEU A 44 21.27 0.88 -8.62
C LEU A 44 20.16 0.11 -9.35
N HIS A 45 19.08 0.79 -9.70
CA HIS A 45 17.99 0.23 -10.49
C HIS A 45 18.19 0.44 -11.99
N HIS A 46 17.72 -0.50 -12.80
CA HIS A 46 17.65 -0.29 -14.23
C HIS A 46 16.62 0.80 -14.56
N ALA A 47 16.99 1.75 -15.42
CA ALA A 47 16.13 2.89 -15.77
C ALA A 47 14.74 2.47 -16.27
N GLN A 48 14.65 1.40 -17.09
CA GLN A 48 13.36 0.88 -17.57
C GLN A 48 12.44 0.43 -16.43
N LYS A 49 12.99 -0.16 -15.33
CA LYS A 49 12.20 -0.54 -14.16
C LYS A 49 11.59 0.69 -13.48
N VAL A 50 12.40 1.72 -13.28
CA VAL A 50 11.94 2.97 -12.64
C VAL A 50 10.87 3.65 -13.48
N ILE A 51 11.11 3.77 -14.79
CA ILE A 51 10.16 4.37 -15.74
C ILE A 51 8.85 3.57 -15.76
N ALA A 52 8.90 2.24 -15.80
CA ALA A 52 7.73 1.39 -15.82
C ALA A 52 6.88 1.54 -14.55
N ILE A 53 7.52 1.57 -13.37
CA ILE A 53 6.82 1.75 -12.10
C ILE A 53 6.15 3.12 -12.05
N PHE A 54 6.87 4.20 -12.35
CA PHE A 54 6.29 5.55 -12.34
C PHE A 54 5.18 5.72 -13.37
N ALA A 55 5.33 5.15 -14.58
CA ALA A 55 4.27 5.16 -15.58
C ALA A 55 3.00 4.43 -15.09
N ALA A 56 3.16 3.28 -14.43
CA ALA A 56 2.05 2.53 -13.86
C ALA A 56 1.37 3.29 -12.70
N MET A 57 2.14 3.94 -11.83
CA MET A 57 1.62 4.81 -10.77
C MET A 57 0.79 5.96 -11.34
N ARG A 58 1.31 6.65 -12.37
CA ARG A 58 0.61 7.75 -13.06
C ARG A 58 -0.68 7.27 -13.72
N GLU A 59 -0.65 6.09 -14.33
CA GLU A 59 -1.84 5.52 -14.98
C GLU A 59 -2.92 5.17 -13.94
N LEU A 60 -2.58 4.50 -12.83
CA LEU A 60 -3.56 4.23 -11.77
C LEU A 60 -4.12 5.52 -11.17
N ALA A 61 -3.28 6.52 -10.92
CA ALA A 61 -3.73 7.82 -10.44
C ALA A 61 -4.69 8.51 -11.41
N ARG A 62 -4.45 8.39 -12.72
CA ARG A 62 -5.35 8.90 -13.78
C ARG A 62 -6.69 8.15 -13.76
N GLN A 63 -6.67 6.82 -13.64
CA GLN A 63 -7.89 6.00 -13.57
C GLN A 63 -8.73 6.36 -12.34
N LEU A 64 -8.11 6.49 -11.18
CA LEU A 64 -8.82 6.86 -9.95
C LEU A 64 -9.46 8.25 -10.06
N ARG A 65 -8.76 9.24 -10.63
CA ARG A 65 -9.34 10.56 -10.87
C ARG A 65 -10.51 10.48 -11.84
N ALA A 66 -10.40 9.72 -12.92
CA ALA A 66 -11.49 9.51 -13.88
C ALA A 66 -12.70 8.80 -13.26
N ALA A 67 -12.46 7.94 -12.25
CA ALA A 67 -13.51 7.32 -11.45
C ALA A 67 -14.08 8.23 -10.33
N GLY A 68 -13.64 9.49 -10.23
CA GLY A 68 -14.16 10.47 -9.28
C GLY A 68 -13.50 10.46 -7.90
N HIS A 69 -12.39 9.73 -7.71
CA HIS A 69 -11.64 9.77 -6.47
C HIS A 69 -10.74 11.01 -6.38
N SER A 70 -10.58 11.54 -5.16
CA SER A 70 -9.60 12.61 -4.90
C SER A 70 -8.20 12.03 -4.86
N VAL A 71 -7.32 12.49 -5.75
CA VAL A 71 -5.94 11.97 -5.88
C VAL A 71 -4.93 13.12 -5.89
N TYR A 72 -3.98 13.07 -4.98
CA TYR A 72 -2.79 13.90 -4.98
C TYR A 72 -1.58 13.08 -5.47
N TYR A 73 -0.82 13.64 -6.39
CA TYR A 73 0.32 12.97 -7.00
C TYR A 73 1.55 13.87 -6.93
N LEU A 74 2.61 13.39 -6.30
CA LEU A 74 3.93 14.03 -6.27
C LEU A 74 4.83 13.34 -7.30
N SER A 75 5.14 14.04 -8.39
CA SER A 75 6.15 13.56 -9.35
C SER A 75 7.56 13.73 -8.80
N ILE A 76 8.53 13.03 -9.40
CA ILE A 76 9.93 13.04 -8.96
C ILE A 76 10.56 14.44 -9.05
N ASP A 77 10.10 15.27 -9.98
CA ASP A 77 10.55 16.62 -10.26
C ASP A 77 9.68 17.71 -9.63
N ASP A 78 8.66 17.35 -8.87
CA ASP A 78 7.79 18.29 -8.17
C ASP A 78 8.60 19.05 -7.10
N PRO A 79 8.59 20.40 -7.08
CA PRO A 79 9.34 21.20 -6.11
C PRO A 79 8.87 20.97 -4.65
N ASP A 80 7.65 20.55 -4.44
CA ASP A 80 7.10 20.20 -3.12
C ASP A 80 7.55 18.80 -2.65
N ASN A 81 8.12 17.98 -3.53
CA ASN A 81 8.55 16.62 -3.23
C ASN A 81 9.84 16.61 -2.41
N ARG A 82 9.76 16.17 -1.16
CA ARG A 82 10.90 16.07 -0.23
C ARG A 82 11.81 14.87 -0.50
N GLN A 83 11.48 14.03 -1.48
CA GLN A 83 12.24 12.85 -1.91
C GLN A 83 12.40 11.75 -0.85
N ALA A 84 11.72 11.88 0.29
CA ALA A 84 11.70 10.93 1.39
C ALA A 84 10.26 10.73 1.89
N LEU A 85 9.89 9.48 2.16
CA LEU A 85 8.52 9.11 2.53
C LEU A 85 8.03 9.81 3.81
N PRO A 86 8.78 9.81 4.93
CA PRO A 86 8.34 10.49 6.15
C PRO A 86 8.14 12.00 5.95
N ASP A 87 9.07 12.66 5.29
CA ASP A 87 9.06 14.12 5.12
C ASP A 87 7.91 14.57 4.21
N ASN A 88 7.62 13.79 3.16
CA ASN A 88 6.45 14.02 2.33
C ASN A 88 5.15 13.82 3.13
N LEU A 89 5.05 12.74 3.91
CA LEU A 89 3.85 12.49 4.72
C LEU A 89 3.62 13.60 5.74
N ASP A 90 4.66 14.07 6.45
CA ASP A 90 4.55 15.17 7.41
C ASP A 90 4.04 16.45 6.73
N THR A 91 4.57 16.77 5.55
CA THR A 91 4.13 17.92 4.76
C THR A 91 2.65 17.79 4.34
N LEU A 92 2.25 16.61 3.87
CA LEU A 92 0.89 16.37 3.40
C LEU A 92 -0.15 16.31 4.55
N ILE A 93 0.24 15.76 5.70
CA ILE A 93 -0.61 15.74 6.90
C ILE A 93 -0.99 17.16 7.30
N VAL A 94 -0.03 18.08 7.32
CA VAL A 94 -0.28 19.49 7.64
C VAL A 94 -1.10 20.16 6.54
N ARG A 95 -0.69 20.01 5.27
CA ARG A 95 -1.30 20.67 4.11
C ARG A 95 -2.77 20.36 3.95
N PHE A 96 -3.17 19.11 4.15
CA PHE A 96 -4.53 18.63 3.95
C PHE A 96 -5.31 18.43 5.26
N SER A 97 -4.75 18.87 6.40
CA SER A 97 -5.38 18.72 7.73
C SER A 97 -5.81 17.27 7.97
N VAL A 98 -4.93 16.32 7.68
CA VAL A 98 -5.18 14.88 7.75
C VAL A 98 -5.51 14.47 9.18
N ARG A 99 -6.59 13.71 9.35
CA ARG A 99 -7.03 13.17 10.64
C ARG A 99 -6.70 11.71 10.82
N VAL A 100 -6.56 10.97 9.73
CA VAL A 100 -6.22 9.55 9.74
C VAL A 100 -5.28 9.29 8.57
N LEU A 101 -4.19 8.57 8.83
CA LEU A 101 -3.32 8.00 7.81
C LEU A 101 -3.64 6.52 7.65
N GLU A 102 -3.99 6.11 6.44
CA GLU A 102 -4.15 4.70 6.06
C GLU A 102 -3.10 4.32 5.01
N TYR A 103 -2.55 3.12 5.13
CA TYR A 103 -1.61 2.57 4.15
C TYR A 103 -1.81 1.07 4.01
N GLN A 104 -1.57 0.55 2.81
CA GLN A 104 -1.58 -0.88 2.58
C GLN A 104 -0.29 -1.50 3.14
N ALA A 105 -0.39 -2.74 3.63
CA ALA A 105 0.76 -3.47 4.17
C ALA A 105 1.86 -3.59 3.11
N PRO A 106 3.06 -3.01 3.32
CA PRO A 106 4.15 -3.14 2.36
C PRO A 106 4.64 -4.57 2.24
N ASP A 107 4.98 -5.01 1.03
CA ASP A 107 5.55 -6.32 0.80
C ASP A 107 7.07 -6.33 1.03
N GLU A 108 7.70 -5.16 1.06
CA GLU A 108 9.12 -4.97 1.34
C GLU A 108 9.37 -4.67 2.82
N TRP A 109 10.26 -5.45 3.45
CA TRP A 109 10.63 -5.31 4.86
C TRP A 109 11.09 -3.90 5.25
N ARG A 110 11.89 -3.24 4.42
CA ARG A 110 12.43 -1.90 4.69
C ARG A 110 11.32 -0.86 4.82
N LEU A 111 10.36 -0.87 3.89
CA LEU A 111 9.21 0.03 3.90
C LEU A 111 8.23 -0.31 5.03
N ASP A 112 8.00 -1.60 5.29
CA ASP A 112 7.16 -2.06 6.39
C ASP A 112 7.70 -1.55 7.74
N ALA A 113 8.99 -1.74 8.01
CA ALA A 113 9.64 -1.24 9.22
C ALA A 113 9.62 0.30 9.30
N GLN A 114 9.83 0.99 8.16
CA GLN A 114 9.81 2.45 8.11
C GLN A 114 8.42 3.01 8.42
N LEU A 115 7.36 2.49 7.79
CA LEU A 115 5.98 2.92 8.01
C LEU A 115 5.49 2.56 9.42
N ALA A 116 5.84 1.38 9.93
CA ALA A 116 5.54 1.01 11.32
C ALA A 116 6.23 1.95 12.32
N ASN A 117 7.49 2.31 12.09
CA ASN A 117 8.22 3.28 12.91
C ASN A 117 7.63 4.69 12.80
N TYR A 118 7.25 5.10 11.59
CA TYR A 118 6.61 6.38 11.34
C TYR A 118 5.27 6.47 12.07
N ALA A 119 4.41 5.47 11.91
CA ALA A 119 3.08 5.41 12.51
C ALA A 119 3.11 5.52 14.04
N ARG A 120 4.09 4.88 14.71
CA ARG A 120 4.24 4.95 16.17
C ARG A 120 4.58 6.35 16.69
N ARG A 121 5.13 7.23 15.86
CA ARG A 121 5.55 8.58 16.24
C ARG A 121 4.50 9.64 15.90
N GLN A 122 3.46 9.27 15.16
CA GLN A 122 2.42 10.21 14.75
C GLN A 122 1.41 10.49 15.87
N SER A 123 0.92 11.71 15.91
CA SER A 123 -0.17 12.13 16.82
C SER A 123 -1.56 11.77 16.29
N ILE A 124 -1.67 11.47 15.00
CA ILE A 124 -2.92 11.04 14.37
C ILE A 124 -2.98 9.50 14.29
N PRO A 125 -4.17 8.90 14.27
CA PRO A 125 -4.32 7.48 14.02
C PRO A 125 -3.71 7.07 12.69
N CYS A 126 -2.86 6.02 12.73
CA CYS A 126 -2.30 5.39 11.55
C CYS A 126 -2.81 3.94 11.48
N ARG A 127 -3.34 3.54 10.34
CA ARG A 127 -3.93 2.21 10.13
C ARG A 127 -3.29 1.52 8.94
N MET A 128 -2.82 0.31 9.17
CA MET A 128 -2.38 -0.59 8.10
C MET A 128 -3.56 -1.49 7.70
N VAL A 129 -3.79 -1.62 6.40
CA VAL A 129 -4.76 -2.57 5.82
C VAL A 129 -4.03 -3.62 4.98
N ASP A 130 -4.72 -4.68 4.62
CA ASP A 130 -4.16 -5.69 3.72
C ASP A 130 -3.90 -5.11 2.33
N SER A 131 -2.83 -5.57 1.65
CA SER A 131 -2.51 -5.17 0.27
C SER A 131 -3.38 -5.86 -0.78
N GLU A 132 -4.05 -6.94 -0.40
CA GLU A 132 -4.82 -7.82 -1.30
C GLU A 132 -3.98 -8.41 -2.46
N HIS A 133 -2.64 -8.46 -2.29
CA HIS A 133 -1.74 -9.06 -3.27
C HIS A 133 -1.66 -10.57 -3.15
N PHE A 134 -2.00 -11.12 -1.99
CA PHE A 134 -1.89 -12.54 -1.68
C PHE A 134 -3.25 -13.15 -1.36
N TYR A 135 -3.38 -14.45 -1.59
CA TYR A 135 -4.55 -15.22 -1.19
C TYR A 135 -4.67 -15.40 0.34
N THR A 136 -3.66 -14.98 1.09
CA THR A 136 -3.58 -15.12 2.54
C THR A 136 -3.37 -13.79 3.21
N LEU A 137 -3.93 -13.63 4.39
CA LEU A 137 -3.58 -12.55 5.28
C LEU A 137 -2.16 -12.77 5.84
N ARG A 138 -1.50 -11.70 6.24
CA ARG A 138 -0.10 -11.70 6.71
C ARG A 138 0.17 -12.66 7.89
N ASP A 139 -0.82 -12.87 8.76
CA ASP A 139 -0.72 -13.74 9.95
C ASP A 139 -1.30 -15.14 9.75
N GLU A 140 -1.89 -15.44 8.60
CA GLU A 140 -2.62 -16.69 8.36
C GLU A 140 -1.73 -17.92 8.44
N ALA A 141 -0.53 -17.89 7.86
CA ALA A 141 0.44 -18.98 7.98
C ALA A 141 0.83 -19.22 9.44
N GLY A 142 1.03 -18.14 10.22
CA GLY A 142 1.31 -18.23 11.65
C GLY A 142 0.18 -18.88 12.44
N ARG A 143 -1.07 -18.56 12.11
CA ARG A 143 -2.25 -19.17 12.72
C ARG A 143 -2.39 -20.65 12.36
N LEU A 144 -2.24 -20.98 11.06
CA LEU A 144 -2.34 -22.35 10.55
C LEU A 144 -1.31 -23.31 11.18
N PHE A 145 -0.10 -22.81 11.39
CA PHE A 145 1.00 -23.60 11.94
C PHE A 145 1.22 -23.38 13.46
N SER A 146 0.28 -22.72 14.13
CA SER A 146 0.39 -22.50 15.58
C SER A 146 0.60 -23.81 16.32
N GLY A 147 1.59 -23.86 17.22
CA GLY A 147 1.96 -25.04 18.01
C GLY A 147 2.68 -26.15 17.22
N ARG A 148 2.92 -26.00 15.93
CA ARG A 148 3.66 -26.98 15.13
C ARG A 148 5.17 -26.70 15.17
N ARG A 149 5.95 -27.78 15.29
CA ARG A 149 7.43 -27.70 15.29
C ARG A 149 8.00 -27.35 13.91
N GLN A 150 7.32 -27.74 12.84
CA GLN A 150 7.73 -27.49 11.46
C GLN A 150 6.59 -26.96 10.65
N TRP A 151 6.91 -26.00 9.80
CA TRP A 151 6.00 -25.45 8.80
C TRP A 151 6.27 -26.12 7.46
N VAL A 152 5.39 -27.04 7.08
CA VAL A 152 5.54 -27.81 5.85
C VAL A 152 4.69 -27.19 4.75
N MET A 153 5.33 -26.77 3.66
CA MET A 153 4.66 -26.10 2.54
C MET A 153 3.53 -26.95 1.94
N GLU A 154 3.67 -28.27 1.91
CA GLU A 154 2.63 -29.19 1.40
C GLU A 154 1.32 -29.05 2.22
N HIS A 155 1.39 -28.93 3.54
CA HIS A 155 0.22 -28.74 4.37
C HIS A 155 -0.45 -27.38 4.11
N PHE A 156 0.37 -26.32 3.94
CA PHE A 156 -0.13 -25.01 3.58
C PHE A 156 -0.79 -25.01 2.20
N TYR A 157 -0.13 -25.61 1.20
CA TYR A 157 -0.65 -25.73 -0.15
C TYR A 157 -2.00 -26.46 -0.19
N ARG A 158 -2.13 -27.59 0.51
CA ARG A 158 -3.41 -28.34 0.60
C ARG A 158 -4.49 -27.51 1.25
N HIS A 159 -4.16 -26.82 2.35
CA HIS A 159 -5.10 -25.91 3.02
C HIS A 159 -5.61 -24.83 2.05
N MET A 160 -4.72 -24.15 1.34
CA MET A 160 -5.08 -23.11 0.38
C MET A 160 -5.93 -23.64 -0.78
N ARG A 161 -5.62 -24.83 -1.30
CA ARG A 161 -6.43 -25.47 -2.33
C ARG A 161 -7.87 -25.71 -1.86
N VAL A 162 -8.03 -26.21 -0.66
CA VAL A 162 -9.37 -26.43 -0.08
C VAL A 162 -10.11 -25.12 0.12
N GLN A 163 -9.44 -24.14 0.72
CA GLN A 163 -10.01 -22.83 1.02
C GLN A 163 -10.49 -22.10 -0.24
N HIS A 164 -9.68 -22.14 -1.31
CA HIS A 164 -9.96 -21.43 -2.57
C HIS A 164 -10.58 -22.31 -3.66
N ARG A 165 -10.88 -23.60 -3.36
CA ARG A 165 -11.47 -24.56 -4.30
C ARG A 165 -10.67 -24.70 -5.61
N VAL A 166 -9.34 -24.70 -5.50
CA VAL A 166 -8.43 -24.81 -6.65
C VAL A 166 -8.01 -26.26 -6.84
N LEU A 167 -8.21 -26.81 -8.03
CA LEU A 167 -7.84 -28.20 -8.38
C LEU A 167 -8.41 -29.24 -7.39
N ILE A 168 -9.63 -29.03 -6.97
CA ILE A 168 -10.40 -29.96 -6.13
C ILE A 168 -11.54 -30.50 -6.98
N ASN A 169 -11.72 -31.83 -7.01
CA ASN A 169 -12.90 -32.44 -7.56
C ASN A 169 -14.00 -32.44 -6.49
N ASP A 170 -15.24 -32.24 -6.89
CA ASP A 170 -16.41 -32.28 -6.00
C ASP A 170 -16.89 -33.73 -5.72
N ASP A 171 -15.99 -34.75 -5.87
CA ASP A 171 -16.29 -36.17 -5.62
C ASP A 171 -16.10 -36.55 -4.16
#